data_0086440e36e2e906e2703ace3c01e555
#
_entry.id   0086440e36e2e906e2703ace3c01e555
#
_cell.length_a   1.000
_cell.length_b   1.000
_cell.length_c   1.000
_cell.angle_alpha   90.00
_cell.angle_beta   90.00
_cell.angle_gamma   90.00
#
_symmetry.space_group_name_H-M   'P 1'
#
loop_
_entity.id
_entity.type
_entity.pdbx_description
1 polymer ?
#
loop_
_entity_poly.entity_id
_entity_poly.type
_entity_poly.pdbx_seq_one_letter_code
_entity_poly.pdbx_strand_id
1 'polypeptide(L)'
;MNPDFLDAHHRHWEDAEMLYNGGHLANADHLYGMAAECGLKRLMIWFGMQVDASTGRPYKPNTNPVKWETKHADKIRIRYQTYLSGQLAIDYALSSNDPFFDWNVNQRYASRSNFDSAKVQPHRAGALEVHNLIKKAQAPDGLIP
;
A
#
# COMPACT_ATOMS: atom_id res chain seq x y z
N MET A 1 -4.49 -14.80 13.97
CA MET A 1 -4.27 -14.58 12.52
C MET A 1 -3.26 -13.45 12.37
N ASN A 2 -2.09 -13.76 11.84
CA ASN A 2 -1.02 -12.78 11.65
C ASN A 2 -1.16 -12.08 10.28
N PRO A 3 -0.79 -10.80 10.15
CA PRO A 3 -0.84 -10.11 8.87
C PRO A 3 0.20 -10.69 7.90
N ASP A 4 -0.21 -10.90 6.65
CA ASP A 4 0.66 -11.16 5.51
C ASP A 4 0.43 -10.05 4.49
N PHE A 5 1.27 -9.03 4.53
CA PHE A 5 1.10 -7.85 3.69
C PHE A 5 1.41 -8.13 2.21
N LEU A 6 2.23 -9.13 1.90
CA LEU A 6 2.49 -9.49 0.50
C LEU A 6 1.27 -10.17 -0.12
N ASP A 7 0.75 -11.19 0.55
CA ASP A 7 -0.49 -11.86 0.11
C ASP A 7 -1.66 -10.88 0.03
N ALA A 8 -1.84 -10.06 1.07
CA ALA A 8 -2.89 -9.06 1.10
C ALA A 8 -2.77 -8.04 -0.03
N HIS A 9 -1.54 -7.59 -0.37
CA HIS A 9 -1.31 -6.73 -1.51
C HIS A 9 -1.77 -7.37 -2.82
N HIS A 10 -1.34 -8.59 -3.10
CA HIS A 10 -1.70 -9.29 -4.34
C HIS A 10 -3.20 -9.52 -4.43
N ARG A 11 -3.81 -10.03 -3.37
CA ARG A 11 -5.25 -10.31 -3.31
C ARG A 11 -6.08 -9.04 -3.53
N HIS A 12 -5.75 -7.95 -2.84
CA HIS A 12 -6.48 -6.70 -3.01
C HIS A 12 -6.29 -6.09 -4.40
N TRP A 13 -5.09 -6.19 -4.98
CA TRP A 13 -4.83 -5.74 -6.35
C TRP A 13 -5.66 -6.53 -7.36
N GLU A 14 -5.64 -7.86 -7.29
CA GLU A 14 -6.37 -8.75 -8.20
C GLU A 14 -7.87 -8.52 -8.12
N ASP A 15 -8.42 -8.45 -6.90
CA ASP A 15 -9.85 -8.18 -6.68
C ASP A 15 -10.24 -6.77 -7.17
N ALA A 16 -9.39 -5.75 -6.94
CA ALA A 16 -9.63 -4.39 -7.42
C ALA A 16 -9.72 -4.35 -8.96
N GLU A 17 -8.77 -4.99 -9.66
CA GLU A 17 -8.79 -5.06 -11.12
C GLU A 17 -10.04 -5.79 -11.65
N MET A 18 -10.42 -6.89 -11.03
CA MET A 18 -11.64 -7.62 -11.39
C MET A 18 -12.89 -6.74 -11.22
N LEU A 19 -13.02 -6.06 -10.10
CA LEU A 19 -14.15 -5.18 -9.80
C LEU A 19 -14.18 -3.95 -10.71
N TYR A 20 -13.02 -3.36 -10.98
CA TYR A 20 -12.89 -2.23 -11.90
C TYR A 20 -13.37 -2.60 -13.29
N ASN A 21 -12.90 -3.71 -13.82
CA ASN A 21 -13.29 -4.21 -15.15
C ASN A 21 -14.78 -4.60 -15.22
N GLY A 22 -15.35 -4.99 -14.09
CA GLY A 22 -16.79 -5.29 -13.97
C GLY A 22 -17.68 -4.06 -13.72
N GLY A 23 -17.09 -2.85 -13.61
CA GLY A 23 -17.84 -1.62 -13.35
C GLY A 23 -18.22 -1.39 -11.88
N HIS A 24 -17.69 -2.17 -10.94
CA HIS A 24 -17.92 -2.03 -9.50
C HIS A 24 -16.92 -1.04 -8.88
N LEU A 25 -17.02 0.23 -9.29
CA LEU A 25 -15.98 1.25 -9.06
C LEU A 25 -15.76 1.60 -7.59
N ALA A 26 -16.82 1.65 -6.77
CA ALA A 26 -16.69 1.98 -5.36
C ALA A 26 -15.83 0.97 -4.58
N ASN A 27 -16.09 -0.32 -4.79
CA ASN A 27 -15.32 -1.37 -4.13
C ASN A 27 -13.92 -1.52 -4.74
N ALA A 28 -13.79 -1.34 -6.07
CA ALA A 28 -12.48 -1.30 -6.72
C ALA A 28 -11.59 -0.21 -6.11
N ASP A 29 -12.12 1.00 -5.96
CA ASP A 29 -11.40 2.13 -5.39
C ASP A 29 -10.92 1.86 -3.96
N HIS A 30 -11.80 1.30 -3.14
CA HIS A 30 -11.43 0.91 -1.78
C HIS A 30 -10.26 -0.09 -1.78
N LEU A 31 -10.34 -1.12 -2.63
CA LEU A 31 -9.31 -2.15 -2.69
C LEU A 31 -8.00 -1.66 -3.33
N TYR A 32 -8.01 -0.69 -4.24
CA TYR A 32 -6.77 -0.06 -4.71
C TYR A 32 -6.01 0.61 -3.56
N GLY A 33 -6.70 1.33 -2.69
CA GLY A 33 -6.07 1.90 -1.50
C GLY A 33 -5.51 0.82 -0.56
N MET A 34 -6.27 -0.24 -0.32
CA MET A 34 -5.81 -1.37 0.51
C MET A 34 -4.61 -2.08 -0.11
N ALA A 35 -4.59 -2.29 -1.43
CA ALA A 35 -3.46 -2.87 -2.14
C ALA A 35 -2.20 -2.01 -1.99
N ALA A 36 -2.32 -0.70 -2.20
CA ALA A 36 -1.20 0.23 -2.03
C ALA A 36 -0.68 0.23 -0.58
N GLU A 37 -1.56 0.30 0.40
CA GLU A 37 -1.20 0.26 1.82
C GLU A 37 -0.40 -1.01 2.16
N CYS A 38 -0.94 -2.18 1.80
CA CYS A 38 -0.29 -3.46 2.09
C CYS A 38 1.05 -3.58 1.36
N GLY A 39 1.12 -3.16 0.10
CA GLY A 39 2.36 -3.18 -0.68
C GLY A 39 3.44 -2.28 -0.06
N LEU A 40 3.10 -1.07 0.32
CA LEU A 40 4.04 -0.15 0.97
C LEU A 40 4.50 -0.67 2.34
N LYS A 41 3.61 -1.25 3.14
CA LYS A 41 3.99 -1.89 4.42
C LYS A 41 4.94 -3.06 4.18
N ARG A 42 4.71 -3.87 3.16
CA ARG A 42 5.64 -4.97 2.82
C ARG A 42 7.00 -4.45 2.39
N LEU A 43 7.06 -3.43 1.54
CA LEU A 43 8.31 -2.80 1.14
C LEU A 43 9.05 -2.21 2.35
N MET A 44 8.35 -1.50 3.25
CA MET A 44 8.97 -0.96 4.48
C MET A 44 9.58 -2.07 5.34
N ILE A 45 8.93 -3.23 5.46
CA ILE A 45 9.49 -4.39 6.18
C ILE A 45 10.79 -4.85 5.51
N TRP A 46 10.84 -4.92 4.18
CA TRP A 46 12.07 -5.26 3.46
C TRP A 46 13.16 -4.22 3.65
N PHE A 47 12.80 -2.94 3.82
CA PHE A 47 13.75 -1.86 4.10
C PHE A 47 14.15 -1.74 5.57
N GLY A 48 13.63 -2.62 6.45
CA GLY A 48 14.02 -2.68 7.85
C GLY A 48 12.96 -2.27 8.87
N MET A 49 11.71 -2.01 8.46
CA MET A 49 10.62 -1.78 9.42
C MET A 49 10.44 -3.02 10.31
N GLN A 50 10.44 -2.81 11.61
CA GLN A 50 10.38 -3.89 12.58
C GLN A 50 8.96 -4.40 12.76
N VAL A 51 8.85 -5.70 12.98
CA VAL A 51 7.59 -6.39 13.28
C VAL A 51 7.70 -7.13 14.59
N ASP A 52 6.60 -7.20 15.31
CA ASP A 52 6.49 -8.01 16.52
C ASP A 52 6.57 -9.49 16.15
N ALA A 53 7.50 -10.22 16.78
CA ALA A 53 7.78 -11.62 16.42
C ALA A 53 6.60 -12.55 16.68
N SER A 54 5.72 -12.22 17.63
CA SER A 54 4.59 -13.08 18.00
C SER A 54 3.33 -12.81 17.15
N THR A 55 3.13 -11.57 16.71
CA THR A 55 1.91 -11.13 16.02
C THR A 55 2.12 -10.75 14.56
N GLY A 56 3.38 -10.51 14.14
CA GLY A 56 3.69 -9.98 12.81
C GLY A 56 3.29 -8.51 12.60
N ARG A 57 2.82 -7.82 13.64
CA ARG A 57 2.38 -6.43 13.53
C ARG A 57 3.57 -5.49 13.42
N PRO A 58 3.59 -4.60 12.43
CA PRO A 58 4.65 -3.60 12.32
C PRO A 58 4.51 -2.51 13.39
N TYR A 59 5.65 -2.04 13.88
CA TYR A 59 5.69 -0.97 14.87
C TYR A 59 6.74 0.10 14.50
N LYS A 60 6.55 1.28 15.07
CA LYS A 60 7.45 2.42 14.85
C LYS A 60 8.70 2.26 15.70
N PRO A 61 9.88 2.48 15.14
CA PRO A 61 11.13 2.41 15.89
C PRO A 61 11.20 3.51 16.95
N ASN A 62 11.99 3.24 18.00
CA ASN A 62 12.33 4.22 19.05
C ASN A 62 11.11 4.83 19.77
N THR A 63 10.03 4.06 19.93
CA THR A 63 8.87 4.47 20.72
C THR A 63 8.78 3.68 22.01
N ASN A 64 8.52 4.41 23.13
CA ASN A 64 8.24 3.80 24.42
C ASN A 64 7.07 4.56 25.08
N PRO A 65 5.89 3.94 25.29
CA PRO A 65 5.56 2.57 24.89
C PRO A 65 5.53 2.36 23.35
N VAL A 66 5.59 1.12 22.92
CA VAL A 66 5.58 0.73 21.50
C VAL A 66 4.33 1.27 20.81
N LYS A 67 4.53 1.95 19.68
CA LYS A 67 3.46 2.44 18.81
C LYS A 67 3.40 1.60 17.54
N TRP A 68 2.22 1.05 17.26
CA TRP A 68 1.97 0.27 16.07
C TRP A 68 1.91 1.14 14.82
N GLU A 69 2.33 0.59 13.67
CA GLU A 69 2.16 1.24 12.37
C GLU A 69 0.74 0.99 11.87
N THR A 70 -0.12 1.99 11.99
CA THR A 70 -1.56 1.88 11.71
C THR A 70 -2.02 2.77 10.56
N LYS A 71 -1.09 3.44 9.86
CA LYS A 71 -1.45 4.34 8.77
C LYS A 71 -2.07 3.61 7.59
N HIS A 72 -3.10 4.22 7.00
CA HIS A 72 -3.76 3.78 5.78
C HIS A 72 -3.20 4.47 4.53
N ALA A 73 -3.72 4.12 3.35
CA ALA A 73 -3.20 4.55 2.05
C ALA A 73 -3.03 6.08 1.95
N ASP A 74 -3.95 6.85 2.53
CA ASP A 74 -3.92 8.32 2.54
C ASP A 74 -2.77 8.93 3.34
N LYS A 75 -2.11 8.15 4.20
CA LYS A 75 -1.06 8.63 5.12
C LYS A 75 0.19 7.77 5.16
N ILE A 76 0.15 6.55 4.65
CA ILE A 76 1.28 5.61 4.75
C ILE A 76 2.50 6.07 3.92
N ARG A 77 2.27 6.85 2.86
CA ARG A 77 3.32 7.34 1.97
C ARG A 77 4.41 8.13 2.71
N ILE A 78 4.04 8.99 3.64
CA ILE A 78 5.01 9.75 4.46
C ILE A 78 5.87 8.78 5.29
N ARG A 79 5.28 7.74 5.84
CA ARG A 79 6.00 6.71 6.59
C ARG A 79 6.94 5.92 5.70
N TYR A 80 6.49 5.53 4.51
CA TYR A 80 7.31 4.85 3.52
C TYR A 80 8.57 5.64 3.17
N GLN A 81 8.44 6.93 2.92
CA GLN A 81 9.56 7.80 2.58
C GLN A 81 10.65 7.84 3.66
N THR A 82 10.30 7.65 4.95
CA THR A 82 11.29 7.62 6.03
C THR A 82 12.21 6.40 5.98
N TYR A 83 11.85 5.34 5.25
CA TYR A 83 12.66 4.13 5.07
C TYR A 83 13.54 4.18 3.82
N LEU A 84 13.40 5.21 2.98
CA LEU A 84 14.18 5.36 1.76
C LEU A 84 15.46 6.14 2.04
N SER A 85 16.61 5.54 1.74
CA SER A 85 17.91 6.18 1.78
C SER A 85 18.86 5.54 0.77
N GLY A 86 19.87 6.30 0.30
CA GLY A 86 20.85 5.79 -0.63
C GLY A 86 20.23 5.20 -1.90
N GLN A 87 20.63 3.98 -2.26
CA GLN A 87 20.16 3.31 -3.46
C GLN A 87 18.65 3.02 -3.41
N LEU A 88 18.09 2.74 -2.23
CA LEU A 88 16.64 2.53 -2.08
C LEU A 88 15.84 3.77 -2.48
N ALA A 89 16.33 4.97 -2.16
CA ALA A 89 15.69 6.22 -2.54
C ALA A 89 15.69 6.45 -4.06
N ILE A 90 16.65 5.86 -4.77
CA ILE A 90 16.70 5.90 -6.24
C ILE A 90 15.76 4.86 -6.83
N ASP A 91 15.85 3.62 -6.36
CA ASP A 91 15.21 2.47 -6.99
C ASP A 91 13.73 2.30 -6.60
N TYR A 92 13.32 2.78 -5.43
CA TYR A 92 12.00 2.55 -4.85
C TYR A 92 11.24 3.84 -4.51
N ALA A 93 11.67 4.98 -5.02
CA ALA A 93 10.94 6.23 -4.86
C ALA A 93 9.56 6.15 -5.51
N LEU A 94 8.57 6.74 -4.85
CA LEU A 94 7.25 6.97 -5.43
C LEU A 94 7.24 8.26 -6.26
N SER A 95 6.30 8.38 -7.20
CA SER A 95 6.07 9.62 -7.93
C SER A 95 5.81 10.79 -6.97
N SER A 96 6.08 12.03 -7.42
CA SER A 96 6.01 13.21 -6.55
C SER A 96 4.60 13.52 -6.03
N ASN A 97 3.56 13.17 -6.80
CA ASN A 97 2.17 13.38 -6.40
C ASN A 97 1.64 12.19 -5.61
N ASP A 98 0.96 12.46 -4.51
CA ASP A 98 0.27 11.43 -3.74
C ASP A 98 -1.13 11.19 -4.34
N PRO A 99 -1.35 10.06 -5.01
CA PRO A 99 -2.65 9.78 -5.62
C PRO A 99 -3.74 9.50 -4.59
N PHE A 100 -3.37 9.13 -3.35
CA PHE A 100 -4.31 8.74 -2.29
C PHE A 100 -4.64 9.87 -1.32
N PHE A 101 -4.31 11.12 -1.64
CA PHE A 101 -4.58 12.25 -0.76
C PHE A 101 -6.07 12.41 -0.40
N ASP A 102 -6.95 11.99 -1.29
CA ASP A 102 -8.41 12.05 -1.15
C ASP A 102 -9.06 10.66 -0.94
N TRP A 103 -8.25 9.63 -0.72
CA TRP A 103 -8.71 8.29 -0.34
C TRP A 103 -8.86 8.20 1.17
N ASN A 104 -9.89 7.51 1.64
CA ASN A 104 -10.09 7.28 3.08
C ASN A 104 -10.66 5.89 3.32
N VAL A 105 -10.18 5.21 4.36
CA VAL A 105 -10.65 3.87 4.71
C VAL A 105 -12.17 3.82 4.99
N ASN A 106 -12.76 4.91 5.45
CA ASN A 106 -14.18 5.03 5.72
C ASN A 106 -15.04 5.17 4.46
N GLN A 107 -14.43 5.38 3.28
CA GLN A 107 -15.17 5.44 2.01
C GLN A 107 -15.91 4.13 1.69
N ARG A 108 -15.54 3.02 2.35
CA ARG A 108 -16.29 1.76 2.26
C ARG A 108 -17.76 1.87 2.68
N TYR A 109 -18.13 2.93 3.38
CA TYR A 109 -19.51 3.23 3.78
C TYR A 109 -20.18 4.28 2.88
N ALA A 110 -19.46 4.87 1.95
CA ALA A 110 -19.97 5.89 1.06
C ALA A 110 -20.86 5.31 -0.04
N SER A 111 -21.79 6.14 -0.56
CA SER A 111 -22.62 5.75 -1.70
C SER A 111 -21.75 5.53 -2.94
N ARG A 112 -22.13 4.51 -3.75
CA ARG A 112 -21.46 4.21 -5.02
C ARG A 112 -21.47 5.38 -6.00
N SER A 113 -22.42 6.30 -5.87
CA SER A 113 -22.52 7.49 -6.73
C SER A 113 -21.33 8.45 -6.60
N ASN A 114 -20.52 8.32 -5.54
CA ASN A 114 -19.31 9.11 -5.37
C ASN A 114 -18.11 8.61 -6.20
N PHE A 115 -18.24 7.48 -6.88
CA PHE A 115 -17.12 6.79 -7.53
C PHE A 115 -17.40 6.61 -9.03
N ASP A 116 -16.86 7.52 -9.82
CA ASP A 116 -16.78 7.39 -11.27
C ASP A 116 -15.34 7.05 -11.71
N SER A 117 -15.14 6.86 -13.02
CA SER A 117 -13.80 6.54 -13.55
C SER A 117 -12.78 7.64 -13.26
N ALA A 118 -13.18 8.90 -13.27
CA ALA A 118 -12.28 10.03 -13.00
C ALA A 118 -11.78 10.01 -11.55
N LYS A 119 -12.63 9.61 -10.61
CA LYS A 119 -12.28 9.45 -9.20
C LYS A 119 -11.35 8.26 -8.97
N VAL A 120 -11.60 7.13 -9.64
CA VAL A 120 -10.92 5.86 -9.38
C VAL A 120 -9.57 5.75 -10.10
N GLN A 121 -9.42 6.31 -11.29
CA GLN A 121 -8.21 6.19 -12.12
C GLN A 121 -6.91 6.61 -11.41
N PRO A 122 -6.83 7.73 -10.67
CA PRO A 122 -5.63 8.09 -9.94
C PRO A 122 -5.25 7.07 -8.86
N HIS A 123 -6.24 6.50 -8.18
CA HIS A 123 -6.00 5.48 -7.15
C HIS A 123 -5.53 4.16 -7.77
N ARG A 124 -6.11 3.77 -8.91
CA ARG A 124 -5.64 2.62 -9.69
C ARG A 124 -4.19 2.79 -10.13
N ALA A 125 -3.85 3.95 -10.68
CA ALA A 125 -2.49 4.26 -11.11
C ALA A 125 -1.50 4.24 -9.93
N GLY A 126 -1.88 4.77 -8.78
CA GLY A 126 -1.07 4.73 -7.56
C GLY A 126 -0.87 3.32 -7.02
N ALA A 127 -1.89 2.49 -7.04
CA ALA A 127 -1.79 1.08 -6.67
C ALA A 127 -0.92 0.29 -7.66
N LEU A 128 -1.02 0.57 -8.96
CA LEU A 128 -0.15 -0.03 -9.99
C LEU A 128 1.32 0.32 -9.76
N GLU A 129 1.62 1.57 -9.41
CA GLU A 129 2.98 1.99 -9.08
C GLU A 129 3.56 1.14 -7.94
N VAL A 130 2.81 0.98 -6.85
CA VAL A 130 3.22 0.12 -5.73
C VAL A 130 3.35 -1.35 -6.16
N HIS A 131 2.42 -1.85 -6.97
CA HIS A 131 2.45 -3.21 -7.49
C HIS A 131 3.72 -3.47 -8.32
N ASN A 132 4.14 -2.50 -9.14
CA ASN A 132 5.37 -2.60 -9.91
C ASN A 132 6.63 -2.58 -9.01
N LEU A 133 6.62 -1.82 -7.92
CA LEU A 133 7.71 -1.85 -6.94
C LEU A 133 7.79 -3.20 -6.22
N ILE A 134 6.66 -3.81 -5.89
CA ILE A 134 6.61 -5.17 -5.33
C ILE A 134 7.21 -6.18 -6.31
N LYS A 135 6.81 -6.13 -7.58
CA LYS A 135 7.40 -7.00 -8.63
C LYS A 135 8.91 -6.81 -8.74
N LYS A 136 9.38 -5.56 -8.72
CA LYS A 136 10.81 -5.24 -8.73
C LYS A 136 11.54 -5.86 -7.55
N ALA A 137 10.97 -5.75 -6.34
CA ALA A 137 11.55 -6.31 -5.13
C ALA A 137 11.60 -7.83 -5.15
N GLN A 138 10.65 -8.50 -5.81
CA GLN A 138 10.57 -9.95 -5.96
C GLN A 138 11.37 -10.50 -7.15
N ALA A 139 11.91 -9.65 -8.03
CA ALA A 139 12.71 -10.08 -9.17
C ALA A 139 14.00 -10.80 -8.70
N PRO A 140 14.63 -11.68 -9.55
CA PRO A 140 15.83 -12.44 -9.15
C PRO A 140 17.00 -11.59 -8.68
N ASP A 141 17.12 -10.36 -9.18
CA ASP A 141 18.11 -9.35 -8.79
C ASP A 141 17.55 -8.29 -7.81
N GLY A 142 16.36 -8.55 -7.28
CA GLY A 142 15.68 -7.67 -6.33
C GLY A 142 16.12 -7.85 -4.88
N LEU A 143 15.36 -7.21 -3.97
CA LEU A 143 15.66 -7.19 -2.52
C LEU A 143 15.43 -8.52 -1.81
N ILE A 144 14.68 -9.43 -2.42
CA ILE A 144 14.33 -10.71 -1.82
C ILE A 144 15.04 -11.81 -2.59
N PRO A 145 15.74 -12.67 -1.86
CA PRO A 145 16.29 -13.86 -2.47
C PRO A 145 15.20 -14.81 -2.99
#